data_de795f5c8125c10a7c051af7ebdf3d0c
#
_entry.id   de795f5c8125c10a7c051af7ebdf3d0c
#
_cell.length_a   1.000
_cell.length_b   1.000
_cell.length_c   1.000
_cell.angle_alpha   90.00
_cell.angle_beta   90.00
_cell.angle_gamma   90.00
#
_symmetry.space_group_name_H-M   'P 1'
#
loop_
_entity.id
_entity.type
_entity.pdbx_description
1 polymer ?
#
loop_
_entity_poly.entity_id
_entity_poly.type
_entity_poly.pdbx_seq_one_letter_code
_entity_poly.pdbx_strand_id
1 'polypeptide(L)'
;MIIAGKKLLGFGAKNVLIKGGHLKAKYVYDLYLNKGEKEFFKSKKIKTKNTHGTGCTLSSAIATYFSCGKTLKKSCKMAIDYVNHSIGSGPNFGKGHGPINHISVFNIKNKFK
;
A
#
# COMPACT_ATOMS: atom_id res chain seq x y z
N MET A 1 -14.72 5.47 5.03
CA MET A 1 -14.02 4.20 4.75
C MET A 1 -14.79 2.98 5.30
N ILE A 2 -15.15 2.94 6.57
CA ILE A 2 -15.81 1.78 7.19
C ILE A 2 -17.13 1.43 6.50
N ILE A 3 -17.99 2.41 6.21
CA ILE A 3 -19.27 2.20 5.52
C ILE A 3 -19.04 1.58 4.13
N ALA A 4 -18.10 2.13 3.36
CA ALA A 4 -17.75 1.60 2.05
C ALA A 4 -17.22 0.17 2.14
N GLY A 5 -16.35 -0.09 3.11
CA GLY A 5 -15.80 -1.43 3.37
C GLY A 5 -16.89 -2.45 3.71
N LYS A 6 -17.83 -2.08 4.56
CA LYS A 6 -18.98 -2.95 4.90
C LYS A 6 -19.86 -3.25 3.70
N LYS A 7 -20.10 -2.27 2.82
CA LYS A 7 -20.83 -2.49 1.57
C LYS A 7 -20.13 -3.52 0.67
N LEU A 8 -18.81 -3.41 0.51
CA LEU A 8 -18.03 -4.36 -0.28
C LEU A 8 -18.08 -5.78 0.29
N LEU A 9 -18.02 -5.92 1.63
CA LEU A 9 -18.23 -7.21 2.28
C LEU A 9 -19.64 -7.75 2.02
N GLY A 10 -20.65 -6.87 1.99
CA GLY A 10 -22.04 -7.21 1.66
C GLY A 10 -22.20 -7.72 0.23
N PHE A 11 -21.37 -7.29 -0.71
CA PHE A 11 -21.32 -7.78 -2.08
C PHE A 11 -20.60 -9.14 -2.23
N GLY A 12 -20.11 -9.72 -1.14
CA GLY A 12 -19.48 -11.03 -1.13
C GLY A 12 -17.96 -11.05 -1.01
N ALA A 13 -17.32 -9.89 -0.91
CA ALA A 13 -15.88 -9.85 -0.63
C ALA A 13 -15.58 -10.45 0.76
N LYS A 14 -14.60 -11.34 0.85
CA LYS A 14 -14.17 -11.91 2.14
C LYS A 14 -13.29 -10.95 2.93
N ASN A 15 -12.45 -10.21 2.23
CA ASN A 15 -11.55 -9.21 2.80
C ASN A 15 -11.54 -7.98 1.89
N VAL A 16 -11.36 -6.81 2.49
CA VAL A 16 -11.35 -5.52 1.80
C VAL A 16 -10.17 -4.71 2.30
N LEU A 17 -9.42 -4.12 1.39
CA LEU A 17 -8.43 -3.09 1.68
C LEU A 17 -8.86 -1.79 1.00
N ILE A 18 -9.16 -0.77 1.78
CA ILE A 18 -9.48 0.56 1.28
C ILE A 18 -8.29 1.47 1.50
N LYS A 19 -7.78 2.01 0.39
CA LYS A 19 -6.68 2.97 0.42
C LYS A 19 -7.18 4.36 0.77
N GLY A 20 -6.47 5.01 1.71
CA GLY A 20 -6.62 6.42 1.98
C GLY A 20 -5.78 7.29 1.04
N GLY A 21 -5.46 8.52 1.48
CA GLY A 21 -4.45 9.35 0.81
C GLY A 21 -4.98 10.52 -0.01
N HIS A 22 -6.29 10.62 -0.21
CA HIS A 22 -6.90 11.74 -0.95
C HIS A 22 -7.14 12.99 -0.10
N LEU A 23 -7.00 12.91 1.21
CA LEU A 23 -7.18 14.04 2.11
C LEU A 23 -5.88 14.85 2.26
N LYS A 24 -6.01 16.16 2.44
CA LYS A 24 -4.88 17.05 2.79
C LYS A 24 -4.49 16.84 4.26
N ALA A 25 -3.85 15.72 4.56
CA ALA A 25 -3.46 15.35 5.92
C ALA A 25 -1.99 14.92 5.97
N LYS A 26 -1.39 15.03 7.14
CA LYS A 26 0.00 14.62 7.41
C LYS A 26 0.18 13.09 7.34
N TYR A 27 -0.89 12.35 7.66
CA TYR A 27 -0.90 10.89 7.69
C TYR A 27 -1.95 10.34 6.74
N VAL A 28 -1.67 9.16 6.21
CA VAL A 28 -2.59 8.35 5.41
C VAL A 28 -3.03 7.16 6.25
N TYR A 29 -4.31 6.86 6.22
CA TYR A 29 -4.90 5.70 6.87
C TYR A 29 -5.50 4.78 5.81
N ASP A 30 -5.04 3.55 5.77
CA ASP A 30 -5.59 2.49 4.93
C ASP A 30 -6.38 1.55 5.83
N LEU A 31 -7.55 1.13 5.39
CA LEU A 31 -8.45 0.27 6.17
C LEU A 31 -8.44 -1.15 5.63
N TYR A 32 -7.98 -2.09 6.44
CA TYR A 32 -8.22 -3.52 6.24
C TYR A 32 -9.47 -3.96 7.01
N LEU A 33 -10.34 -4.70 6.36
CA LEU A 33 -11.62 -5.10 6.94
C LEU A 33 -12.03 -6.49 6.43
N ASN A 34 -12.51 -7.34 7.35
CA ASN A 34 -13.27 -8.55 7.07
C ASN A 34 -14.41 -8.69 8.07
N LYS A 35 -15.14 -9.83 8.05
CA LYS A 35 -16.28 -10.02 8.96
C LYS A 35 -15.93 -10.03 10.44
N GLY A 36 -14.71 -10.42 10.80
CA GLY A 36 -14.26 -10.56 12.18
C GLY A 36 -13.23 -9.53 12.64
N GLU A 37 -12.69 -8.73 11.71
CA GLU A 37 -11.53 -7.91 12.00
C GLU A 37 -11.58 -6.57 11.26
N LYS A 38 -11.10 -5.55 11.94
CA LYS A 38 -10.93 -4.20 11.39
C LYS A 38 -9.61 -3.64 11.87
N GLU A 39 -8.77 -3.18 10.96
CA GLU A 39 -7.50 -2.54 11.30
C GLU A 39 -7.18 -1.38 10.36
N PHE A 40 -6.71 -0.27 10.95
CA PHE A 40 -6.18 0.86 10.23
C PHE A 40 -4.66 0.82 10.19
N PHE A 41 -4.11 0.88 9.00
CA PHE A 41 -2.67 1.06 8.78
C PHE A 41 -2.38 2.55 8.61
N LYS A 42 -1.62 3.11 9.54
CA LYS A 42 -1.22 4.52 9.51
C LYS A 42 0.15 4.65 8.84
N SER A 43 0.25 5.55 7.88
CA SER A 43 1.50 5.89 7.20
C SER A 43 1.69 7.39 7.16
N LYS A 44 2.94 7.86 7.15
CA LYS A 44 3.24 9.26 6.91
C LYS A 44 3.01 9.57 5.43
N LYS A 45 2.29 10.67 5.13
CA LYS A 45 2.08 11.09 3.75
C LYS A 45 3.40 11.54 3.13
N ILE A 46 3.73 10.99 1.97
CA ILE A 46 4.92 11.34 1.21
C ILE A 46 4.54 12.37 0.16
N LYS A 47 5.18 13.53 0.21
CA LYS A 47 5.00 14.60 -0.76
C LYS A 47 5.89 14.33 -1.97
N THR A 48 5.33 13.75 -3.02
CA THR A 48 6.03 13.50 -4.28
C THR A 48 5.03 13.40 -5.43
N LYS A 49 5.50 13.69 -6.64
CA LYS A 49 4.75 13.45 -7.88
C LYS A 49 4.99 12.04 -8.45
N ASN A 50 5.91 11.25 -7.89
CA ASN A 50 6.28 9.93 -8.38
C ASN A 50 5.32 8.86 -7.87
N THR A 51 4.07 8.91 -8.31
CA THR A 51 2.99 8.02 -7.84
C THR A 51 2.44 7.09 -8.92
N HIS A 52 3.02 7.12 -10.14
CA HIS A 52 2.59 6.25 -11.23
C HIS A 52 2.86 4.78 -10.90
N GLY A 53 1.85 3.95 -11.05
CA GLY A 53 1.93 2.52 -10.81
C GLY A 53 1.76 2.07 -9.37
N THR A 54 1.41 2.97 -8.42
CA THR A 54 1.26 2.62 -6.99
C THR A 54 0.19 1.56 -6.75
N GLY A 55 -0.98 1.67 -7.38
CA GLY A 55 -2.07 0.71 -7.23
C GLY A 55 -1.71 -0.68 -7.75
N CYS A 56 -1.13 -0.74 -8.94
CA CYS A 56 -0.67 -2.00 -9.55
C CYS A 56 0.44 -2.65 -8.72
N THR A 57 1.39 -1.86 -8.24
CA THR A 57 2.48 -2.34 -7.38
C THR A 57 1.96 -2.85 -6.04
N LEU A 58 1.00 -2.15 -5.43
CA LEU A 58 0.37 -2.59 -4.19
C LEU A 58 -0.29 -3.95 -4.35
N SER A 59 -1.12 -4.13 -5.38
CA SER A 59 -1.81 -5.40 -5.65
C SER A 59 -0.84 -6.54 -5.90
N SER A 60 0.19 -6.31 -6.70
CA SER A 60 1.23 -7.30 -7.01
C SER A 60 2.05 -7.67 -5.77
N ALA A 61 2.40 -6.69 -4.94
CA ALA A 61 3.13 -6.93 -3.69
C ALA A 61 2.29 -7.73 -2.68
N ILE A 62 1.00 -7.41 -2.54
CA ILE A 62 0.08 -8.19 -1.69
C ILE A 62 0.04 -9.65 -2.15
N ALA A 63 -0.15 -9.89 -3.45
CA ALA A 63 -0.19 -11.23 -4.02
C ALA A 63 1.12 -11.99 -3.76
N THR A 64 2.25 -11.33 -3.92
CA THR A 64 3.58 -11.91 -3.69
C THR A 64 3.78 -12.32 -2.23
N TYR A 65 3.54 -11.41 -1.28
CA TYR A 65 3.68 -11.72 0.14
C TYR A 65 2.70 -12.81 0.60
N PHE A 66 1.48 -12.77 0.10
CA PHE A 66 0.47 -13.80 0.41
C PHE A 66 0.89 -15.18 -0.13
N SER A 67 1.41 -15.25 -1.36
CA SER A 67 1.92 -16.49 -1.93
C SER A 67 3.14 -17.05 -1.19
N CYS A 68 3.90 -16.21 -0.51
CA CYS A 68 5.02 -16.60 0.35
C CYS A 68 4.60 -17.07 1.74
N GLY A 69 3.32 -17.28 2.00
CA GLY A 69 2.80 -17.85 3.24
C GLY A 69 2.49 -16.83 4.34
N LYS A 70 2.52 -15.52 4.05
CA LYS A 70 2.08 -14.49 5.00
C LYS A 70 0.56 -14.46 5.10
N THR A 71 0.00 -14.07 6.26
CA THR A 71 -1.44 -13.80 6.35
C THR A 71 -1.82 -12.66 5.41
N LEU A 72 -3.06 -12.60 4.98
CA LEU A 72 -3.50 -11.54 4.06
C LEU A 72 -3.36 -10.15 4.68
N LYS A 73 -3.69 -9.99 5.97
CA LYS A 73 -3.51 -8.74 6.70
C LYS A 73 -2.03 -8.32 6.74
N LYS A 74 -1.14 -9.24 7.07
CA LYS A 74 0.31 -8.97 7.09
C LYS A 74 0.85 -8.66 5.69
N SER A 75 0.35 -9.35 4.66
CA SER A 75 0.70 -9.08 3.27
C SER A 75 0.29 -7.66 2.85
N CYS A 76 -0.90 -7.21 3.25
CA CYS A 76 -1.34 -5.83 3.02
C CYS A 76 -0.41 -4.82 3.70
N LYS A 77 -0.07 -5.02 4.96
CA LYS A 77 0.83 -4.13 5.72
C LYS A 77 2.21 -4.04 5.07
N MET A 78 2.80 -5.18 4.74
CA MET A 78 4.12 -5.24 4.10
C MET A 78 4.12 -4.60 2.71
N ALA A 79 3.06 -4.79 1.94
CA ALA A 79 2.91 -4.20 0.62
C ALA A 79 2.74 -2.67 0.69
N ILE A 80 2.00 -2.17 1.67
CA ILE A 80 1.87 -0.72 1.94
C ILE A 80 3.24 -0.11 2.27
N ASP A 81 4.02 -0.74 3.13
CA ASP A 81 5.36 -0.29 3.49
C ASP A 81 6.31 -0.29 2.28
N TYR A 82 6.24 -1.34 1.47
CA TYR A 82 7.01 -1.43 0.22
C TYR A 82 6.68 -0.28 -0.75
N VAL A 83 5.40 -0.03 -1.00
CA VAL A 83 4.95 1.04 -1.89
C VAL A 83 5.36 2.41 -1.36
N ASN A 84 5.17 2.67 -0.07
CA ASN A 84 5.56 3.93 0.55
C ASN A 84 7.06 4.21 0.42
N HIS A 85 7.89 3.20 0.62
CA HIS A 85 9.34 3.31 0.41
C HIS A 85 9.67 3.60 -1.05
N SER A 86 9.03 2.90 -1.97
CA SER A 86 9.25 3.05 -3.42
C SER A 86 8.81 4.41 -3.95
N ILE A 87 7.74 4.99 -3.40
CA ILE A 87 7.28 6.36 -3.71
C ILE A 87 8.31 7.38 -3.23
N GLY A 88 8.79 7.25 -1.98
CA GLY A 88 9.72 8.20 -1.37
C GLY A 88 11.09 8.25 -2.04
N SER A 89 11.46 7.22 -2.77
CA SER A 89 12.74 7.08 -3.50
C SER A 89 12.60 7.12 -5.02
N GLY A 90 11.49 7.65 -5.53
CA GLY A 90 11.21 7.73 -6.96
C GLY A 90 12.27 8.52 -7.75
N PRO A 91 12.54 8.13 -9.00
CA PRO A 91 13.68 8.67 -9.78
C PRO A 91 13.44 10.04 -10.41
N ASN A 92 12.25 10.64 -10.29
CA ASN A 92 11.89 11.95 -10.84
C ASN A 92 12.04 12.05 -12.37
N PHE A 93 11.61 11.05 -13.12
CA PHE A 93 11.60 11.08 -14.56
C PHE A 93 10.42 11.89 -15.11
N GLY A 94 10.70 12.79 -16.06
CA GLY A 94 9.70 13.58 -16.77
C GLY A 94 9.07 14.69 -15.93
N LYS A 95 8.01 15.32 -16.49
CA LYS A 95 7.29 16.47 -15.91
C LYS A 95 5.95 16.13 -15.27
N GLY A 96 5.40 14.94 -15.55
CA GLY A 96 4.13 14.46 -15.02
C GLY A 96 4.30 13.66 -13.73
N HIS A 97 3.31 12.80 -13.44
CA HIS A 97 3.43 11.83 -12.36
C HIS A 97 4.48 10.76 -12.72
N GLY A 98 5.65 10.83 -12.08
CA GLY A 98 6.76 9.92 -12.32
C GLY A 98 6.54 8.53 -11.73
N PRO A 99 7.37 7.55 -12.14
CA PRO A 99 7.31 6.19 -11.61
C PRO A 99 7.83 6.12 -10.18
N ILE A 100 7.42 5.09 -9.46
CA ILE A 100 8.00 4.72 -8.17
C ILE A 100 9.30 3.91 -8.39
N ASN A 101 10.15 3.87 -7.37
CA ASN A 101 11.42 3.14 -7.46
C ASN A 101 11.26 1.70 -6.96
N HIS A 102 10.99 0.77 -7.87
CA HIS A 102 10.80 -0.66 -7.55
C HIS A 102 12.05 -1.34 -6.98
N ILE A 103 13.24 -0.85 -7.30
CA ILE A 103 14.51 -1.45 -6.88
C ILE A 103 15.06 -0.87 -5.56
N SER A 104 14.42 0.14 -5.01
CA SER A 104 14.87 0.79 -3.76
C SER A 104 15.01 -0.19 -2.58
N VAL A 105 14.17 -1.21 -2.54
CA VAL A 105 14.18 -2.24 -1.50
C VAL A 105 15.45 -3.11 -1.54
N PHE A 106 16.04 -3.30 -2.71
CA PHE A 106 17.29 -4.06 -2.84
C PHE A 106 18.47 -3.35 -2.19
N ASN A 107 18.50 -2.03 -2.24
CA ASN A 107 19.51 -1.23 -1.57
C ASN A 107 19.40 -1.32 -0.04
N ILE A 108 18.20 -1.55 0.49
CA ILE A 108 17.97 -1.77 1.92
C ILE A 108 18.48 -3.15 2.34
N LYS A 109 18.29 -4.18 1.53
CA LYS A 109 18.75 -5.54 1.86
C LYS A 109 20.26 -5.62 2.12
N ASN A 110 21.04 -4.78 1.48
CA ASN A 110 22.48 -4.69 1.75
C ASN A 110 22.79 -4.12 3.15
N LYS A 111 21.84 -3.46 3.80
CA LYS A 111 21.94 -2.98 5.19
C LYS A 111 21.48 -4.00 6.22
N PHE A 112 20.81 -5.08 5.79
CA PHE A 112 20.23 -6.12 6.65
C PHE A 112 20.92 -7.48 6.49
N LYS A 113 22.08 -7.50 5.88
CA LYS A 113 22.93 -8.67 5.86
C LYS A 113 23.70 -8.81 7.16
#